data_ba8d6bdfcd8ed4cba5438d1e990f0b38
#
_entry.id   ba8d6bdfcd8ed4cba5438d1e990f0b38
#
_cell.length_a   1.000
_cell.length_b   1.000
_cell.length_c   1.000
_cell.angle_alpha   90.00
_cell.angle_beta   90.00
_cell.angle_gamma   90.00
#
_symmetry.space_group_name_H-M   'P 1'
#
loop_
_entity.id
_entity.type
_entity.pdbx_description
1 polymer ?
#
loop_
_entity_poly.entity_id
_entity_poly.type
_entity_poly.pdbx_seq_one_letter_code
_entity_poly.pdbx_strand_id
1 'polypeptide(L)'
;MAHDFASQRAGTVDSFALMGPGLPARAVVAFQFVAEEMAPDWTRASAALVAAGFLVRRDEAEGVLEAVVGPIAVSVEEVWKWEKAATEVLLRWEFWPDGWEVE
;
A
#
# COMPACT_ATOMS: atom_id res chain seq x y z
N MET A 1 9.25 -14.52 -10.94
CA MET A 1 10.32 -13.73 -10.30
C MET A 1 9.87 -13.21 -8.96
N ALA A 2 10.74 -13.20 -7.97
CA ALA A 2 10.41 -12.64 -6.67
C ALA A 2 10.32 -11.11 -6.76
N HIS A 3 9.39 -10.53 -6.01
CA HIS A 3 9.26 -9.09 -5.89
C HIS A 3 10.48 -8.51 -5.16
N ASP A 4 10.98 -7.39 -5.62
CA ASP A 4 12.13 -6.72 -5.02
C ASP A 4 11.69 -5.76 -3.92
N PHE A 5 11.55 -6.27 -2.70
CA PHE A 5 11.17 -5.47 -1.54
C PHE A 5 12.22 -4.43 -1.18
N ALA A 6 13.49 -4.69 -1.45
CA ALA A 6 14.56 -3.72 -1.16
C ALA A 6 14.41 -2.46 -2.01
N SER A 7 14.12 -2.62 -3.30
CA SER A 7 13.87 -1.49 -4.20
C SER A 7 12.60 -0.74 -3.81
N GLN A 8 11.55 -1.47 -3.41
CA GLN A 8 10.31 -0.84 -2.96
C GLN A 8 10.55 -0.01 -1.69
N ARG A 9 11.31 -0.54 -0.74
CA ARG A 9 11.66 0.17 0.49
C ARG A 9 12.48 1.43 0.19
N ALA A 10 13.42 1.34 -0.73
CA ALA A 10 14.21 2.50 -1.15
C ALA A 10 13.31 3.60 -1.73
N GLY A 11 12.29 3.24 -2.50
CA GLY A 11 11.29 4.17 -3.00
C GLY A 11 10.52 4.87 -1.89
N THR A 12 10.17 4.14 -0.83
CA THR A 12 9.51 4.71 0.35
C THR A 12 10.40 5.70 1.07
N VAL A 13 11.68 5.37 1.25
CA VAL A 13 12.67 6.29 1.83
C VAL A 13 12.76 7.57 0.99
N ASP A 14 12.84 7.44 -0.32
CA ASP A 14 12.90 8.57 -1.24
C ASP A 14 11.63 9.43 -1.15
N SER A 15 10.46 8.81 -1.03
CA SER A 15 9.19 9.52 -0.87
C SER A 15 9.19 10.37 0.40
N PHE A 16 9.70 9.86 1.50
CA PHE A 16 9.84 10.63 2.75
C PHE A 16 10.76 11.83 2.56
N ALA A 17 11.88 11.64 1.87
CA ALA A 17 12.81 12.72 1.62
C ALA A 17 12.17 13.84 0.78
N LEU A 18 11.35 13.48 -0.20
CA LEU A 18 10.65 14.44 -1.07
C LEU A 18 9.52 15.17 -0.34
N MET A 19 8.80 14.49 0.54
CA MET A 19 7.71 15.09 1.31
C MET A 19 8.21 16.08 2.35
N GLY A 20 9.42 15.87 2.86
CA GLY A 20 10.08 16.79 3.77
C GLY A 20 9.45 16.87 5.17
N PRO A 21 9.74 17.95 5.92
CA PRO A 21 9.37 18.04 7.35
C PRO A 21 7.90 18.35 7.62
N GLY A 22 7.08 18.54 6.60
CA GLY A 22 5.66 18.90 6.75
C GLY A 22 4.73 17.75 7.09
N LEU A 23 5.25 16.52 7.23
CA LEU A 23 4.43 15.35 7.52
C LEU A 23 3.93 15.36 8.97
N PRO A 24 2.66 14.99 9.22
CA PRO A 24 2.16 14.85 10.58
C PRO A 24 2.85 13.69 11.30
N ALA A 25 2.87 13.73 12.64
CA ALA A 25 3.46 12.65 13.43
C ALA A 25 2.65 11.35 13.34
N ARG A 26 1.34 11.45 13.21
CA ARG A 26 0.43 10.32 13.04
C ARG A 26 -0.61 10.66 11.98
N ALA A 27 -0.96 9.70 11.18
CA ALA A 27 -1.98 9.88 10.14
C ALA A 27 -2.52 8.56 9.64
N VAL A 28 -3.65 8.62 8.98
CA VAL A 28 -4.16 7.52 8.14
C VAL A 28 -3.35 7.53 6.85
N VAL A 29 -2.91 6.36 6.42
CA VAL A 29 -2.10 6.19 5.20
C VAL A 29 -2.81 5.24 4.25
N ALA A 30 -2.88 5.61 2.98
CA ALA A 30 -3.44 4.79 1.92
C ALA A 30 -2.33 4.29 1.01
N PHE A 31 -2.18 2.97 0.92
CA PHE A 31 -1.23 2.33 0.02
C PHE A 31 -1.97 1.94 -1.26
N GLN A 32 -1.46 2.36 -2.41
CA GLN A 32 -2.12 2.20 -3.69
C GLN A 32 -1.52 1.03 -4.46
N PHE A 33 -2.40 0.23 -5.05
CA PHE A 33 -2.02 -0.94 -5.84
C PHE A 33 -2.78 -0.93 -7.15
N VAL A 34 -2.13 -1.39 -8.20
CA VAL A 34 -2.74 -1.48 -9.53
C VAL A 34 -2.88 -2.95 -9.94
N ALA A 35 -3.99 -3.26 -10.59
CA ALA A 35 -4.23 -4.60 -11.09
C ALA A 35 -3.37 -4.89 -12.30
N GLU A 36 -2.70 -6.04 -12.29
CA GLU A 36 -1.92 -6.53 -13.44
C GLU A 36 -2.81 -7.27 -14.43
N GLU A 37 -3.89 -7.88 -13.97
CA GLU A 37 -4.80 -8.65 -14.81
C GLU A 37 -6.01 -7.82 -15.23
N MET A 38 -6.62 -8.21 -16.36
CA MET A 38 -7.83 -7.57 -16.85
C MET A 38 -9.06 -7.88 -16.00
N ALA A 39 -9.06 -9.03 -15.33
CA ALA A 39 -10.18 -9.46 -14.48
C ALA A 39 -9.65 -9.95 -13.13
N PRO A 40 -9.14 -9.06 -12.29
CA PRO A 40 -8.59 -9.46 -10.99
C PRO A 40 -9.69 -9.88 -10.03
N ASP A 41 -9.32 -10.68 -9.02
CA ASP A 41 -10.26 -11.11 -7.98
C ASP A 41 -10.37 -10.03 -6.89
N TRP A 42 -11.15 -9.02 -7.17
CA TRP A 42 -11.37 -7.89 -6.25
C TRP A 42 -11.90 -8.32 -4.89
N THR A 43 -12.81 -9.25 -4.89
CA THR A 43 -13.48 -9.70 -3.66
C THR A 43 -12.51 -10.40 -2.72
N ARG A 44 -11.74 -11.36 -3.23
CA ARG A 44 -10.79 -12.09 -2.39
C ARG A 44 -9.61 -11.23 -1.97
N ALA A 45 -9.10 -10.39 -2.87
CA ALA A 45 -8.02 -9.46 -2.53
C ALA A 45 -8.46 -8.50 -1.43
N SER A 46 -9.65 -7.93 -1.53
CA SER A 46 -10.22 -7.05 -0.51
C SER A 46 -10.38 -7.76 0.83
N ALA A 47 -10.92 -8.98 0.82
CA ALA A 47 -11.11 -9.76 2.05
C ALA A 47 -9.77 -10.09 2.72
N ALA A 48 -8.74 -10.40 1.93
CA ALA A 48 -7.40 -10.68 2.45
C ALA A 48 -6.79 -9.45 3.13
N LEU A 49 -7.00 -8.24 2.56
CA LEU A 49 -6.55 -7.00 3.17
C LEU A 49 -7.27 -6.73 4.49
N VAL A 50 -8.59 -6.92 4.52
CA VAL A 50 -9.37 -6.74 5.76
C VAL A 50 -8.86 -7.70 6.85
N ALA A 51 -8.61 -8.94 6.50
CA ALA A 51 -8.06 -9.93 7.43
C ALA A 51 -6.68 -9.53 7.96
N ALA A 52 -5.91 -8.76 7.18
CA ALA A 52 -4.59 -8.27 7.58
C ALA A 52 -4.64 -6.94 8.36
N GLY A 53 -5.82 -6.41 8.61
CA GLY A 53 -6.00 -5.21 9.44
C GLY A 53 -6.18 -3.91 8.67
N PHE A 54 -6.44 -3.97 7.36
CA PHE A 54 -6.63 -2.78 6.53
C PHE A 54 -8.11 -2.50 6.28
N LEU A 55 -8.44 -1.23 6.11
CA LEU A 55 -9.65 -0.84 5.41
C LEU A 55 -9.35 -0.87 3.92
N VAL A 56 -10.38 -1.03 3.09
CA VAL A 56 -10.19 -1.18 1.65
C VAL A 56 -11.04 -0.16 0.91
N ARG A 57 -10.42 0.49 -0.07
CA ARG A 57 -11.12 1.29 -1.06
C ARG A 57 -10.72 0.74 -2.43
N ARG A 58 -11.69 0.61 -3.33
CA ARG A 58 -11.39 0.12 -4.67
C ARG A 58 -12.05 0.97 -5.74
N ASP A 59 -11.31 1.18 -6.82
CA ASP A 59 -11.78 1.83 -8.03
C ASP A 59 -11.59 0.86 -9.18
N GLU A 60 -12.60 0.04 -9.43
CA GLU A 60 -12.51 -1.03 -10.44
C GLU A 60 -12.37 -0.46 -11.84
N ALA A 61 -12.95 0.71 -12.12
CA ALA A 61 -12.83 1.37 -13.42
C ALA A 61 -11.37 1.75 -13.73
N GLU A 62 -10.64 2.21 -12.72
CA GLU A 62 -9.22 2.60 -12.86
C GLU A 62 -8.25 1.45 -12.58
N GLY A 63 -8.75 0.31 -12.12
CA GLY A 63 -7.91 -0.82 -11.76
C GLY A 63 -7.09 -0.60 -10.49
N VAL A 64 -7.59 0.20 -9.55
CA VAL A 64 -6.86 0.58 -8.33
C VAL A 64 -7.52 0.00 -7.10
N LEU A 65 -6.68 -0.56 -6.22
CA LEU A 65 -7.09 -1.06 -4.91
C LEU A 65 -6.24 -0.35 -3.85
N GLU A 66 -6.89 0.25 -2.85
CA GLU A 66 -6.17 0.92 -1.77
C GLU A 66 -6.30 0.15 -0.47
N ALA A 67 -5.16 -0.06 0.19
CA ALA A 67 -5.08 -0.58 1.55
C ALA A 67 -4.88 0.59 2.50
N VAL A 68 -5.86 0.84 3.35
CA VAL A 68 -5.90 2.02 4.22
C VAL A 68 -5.72 1.58 5.66
N VAL A 69 -4.82 2.25 6.38
CA VAL A 69 -4.53 1.91 7.78
C VAL A 69 -4.26 3.18 8.58
N GLY A 70 -4.63 3.16 9.83
CA GLY A 70 -4.28 4.25 10.72
C GLY A 70 -5.38 4.69 11.66
N PRO A 71 -5.07 5.72 12.46
CA PRO A 71 -3.80 6.48 12.41
C PRO A 71 -2.60 5.64 12.83
N ILE A 72 -1.51 5.78 12.08
CA ILE A 72 -0.23 5.15 12.41
C ILE A 72 0.85 6.23 12.53
N ALA A 73 1.97 5.88 13.16
CA ALA A 73 3.13 6.77 13.19
C ALA A 73 3.65 6.97 11.76
N VAL A 74 3.88 8.23 11.38
CA VAL A 74 4.38 8.57 10.05
C VAL A 74 5.92 8.62 10.10
N SER A 75 6.51 7.44 10.04
CA SER A 75 7.97 7.25 9.97
C SER A 75 8.28 6.25 8.86
N VAL A 76 9.53 6.26 8.40
CA VAL A 76 9.96 5.31 7.35
C VAL A 76 9.69 3.88 7.80
N GLU A 77 10.07 3.53 9.03
CA GLU A 77 9.94 2.17 9.56
C GLU A 77 8.48 1.73 9.66
N GLU A 78 7.60 2.59 10.18
CA GLU A 78 6.21 2.23 10.39
C GLU A 78 5.45 2.19 9.06
N VAL A 79 5.64 3.17 8.20
CA VAL A 79 5.00 3.17 6.87
C VAL A 79 5.47 1.97 6.07
N TRP A 80 6.77 1.69 6.07
CA TRP A 80 7.30 0.53 5.35
C TRP A 80 6.76 -0.79 5.89
N LYS A 81 6.63 -0.93 7.21
CA LYS A 81 6.07 -2.13 7.83
C LYS A 81 4.67 -2.44 7.26
N TRP A 82 3.80 -1.43 7.19
CA TRP A 82 2.45 -1.61 6.68
C TRP A 82 2.41 -1.75 5.16
N GLU A 83 3.24 -1.01 4.46
CA GLU A 83 3.37 -1.12 3.00
C GLU A 83 3.80 -2.54 2.60
N LYS A 84 4.81 -3.06 3.26
CA LYS A 84 5.29 -4.42 3.02
C LYS A 84 4.21 -5.45 3.29
N ALA A 85 3.49 -5.31 4.41
CA ALA A 85 2.41 -6.22 4.76
C ALA A 85 1.31 -6.23 3.69
N ALA A 86 0.88 -5.06 3.23
CA ALA A 86 -0.12 -4.95 2.18
C ALA A 86 0.39 -5.56 0.87
N THR A 87 1.64 -5.31 0.52
CA THR A 87 2.26 -5.84 -0.69
C THR A 87 2.31 -7.37 -0.66
N GLU A 88 2.72 -7.95 0.46
CA GLU A 88 2.76 -9.41 0.61
C GLU A 88 1.39 -10.06 0.42
N VAL A 89 0.34 -9.39 0.90
CA VAL A 89 -1.03 -9.87 0.70
C VAL A 89 -1.42 -9.76 -0.78
N LEU A 90 -1.22 -8.59 -1.39
CA LEU A 90 -1.80 -8.28 -2.70
C LEU A 90 -1.05 -8.86 -3.89
N LEU A 91 0.24 -9.17 -3.75
CA LEU A 91 0.98 -9.85 -4.82
C LEU A 91 0.38 -11.22 -5.14
N ARG A 92 -0.26 -11.87 -4.18
CA ARG A 92 -0.93 -13.16 -4.38
C ARG A 92 -2.11 -13.05 -5.35
N TRP A 93 -2.69 -11.85 -5.46
CA TRP A 93 -3.86 -11.58 -6.29
C TRP A 93 -3.49 -10.72 -7.49
N GLU A 94 -2.18 -10.58 -7.76
CA GLU A 94 -1.61 -9.85 -8.89
C GLU A 94 -1.97 -8.37 -8.91
N PHE A 95 -1.96 -7.76 -7.73
CA PHE A 95 -1.96 -6.31 -7.55
C PHE A 95 -0.55 -5.86 -7.18
N TRP A 96 -0.07 -4.83 -7.86
CA TRP A 96 1.30 -4.33 -7.72
C TRP A 96 1.33 -2.98 -7.03
N PRO A 97 2.31 -2.73 -6.15
CA PRO A 97 2.39 -1.45 -5.44
C PRO A 97 2.63 -0.29 -6.38
N ASP A 98 1.93 0.82 -6.16
CA ASP A 98 1.99 2.01 -7.00
C ASP A 98 2.17 3.29 -6.16
N GLY A 99 2.60 3.19 -4.93
CA GLY A 99 2.83 4.33 -4.06
C GLY A 99 1.88 4.39 -2.88
N TRP A 100 1.94 5.51 -2.18
CA TRP A 100 1.10 5.71 -0.99
C TRP A 100 0.93 7.21 -0.74
N GLU A 101 -0.08 7.55 0.05
CA GLU A 101 -0.32 8.94 0.43
C GLU A 101 -0.82 9.03 1.87
N VAL A 102 -0.58 10.17 2.48
CA VAL A 102 -1.06 10.51 3.82
C VAL A 102 -2.39 11.22 3.68
N GLU A 103 -3.37 10.75 4.42
CA GLU A 103 -4.72 11.31 4.41
C GLU A 103 -4.92 12.39 5.46
#